data_30b269c6c84fb1a634d28d525f542031
#
_entry.id   30b269c6c84fb1a634d28d525f542031
#
_cell.length_a   1.000
_cell.length_b   1.000
_cell.length_c   1.000
_cell.angle_alpha   90.00
_cell.angle_beta   90.00
_cell.angle_gamma   90.00
#
_symmetry.space_group_name_H-M   'P 1'
#
loop_
_entity.id
_entity.type
_entity.pdbx_description
1 polymer ?
#
loop_
_entity_poly.entity_id
_entity_poly.type
_entity_poly.pdbx_seq_one_letter_code
_entity_poly.pdbx_strand_id
1 'polypeptide(L)'
;DESPCFRHIHINHGHEIEDGIRHIQEYLKKDESVRRLYSTRYLAIKLLEYDAATMKYIETLPNSAEIFKVRDITAGRVKEETGEDCETAIMDAKYGFIHGALQESQYQTGKNKDTYLMTHYIDYVITNKYLGFPIFILILFIMFFATFTVGQYPMDWIDAAVAWFGRIISHNMPDGPVKAMLVDGVIGGVGAVIVFLPQILILYFFISFMEDSGYMARAAFIMDKLMHKMGLHGKSFIPLIMGFGCNVPAVMSTRTIESRRSRLITMLILPLMSCSARLPIYIMITGSFFALKYRSFVMLSLYVIGISIAVILSRLFSTFVVKGEDTPFVMELPPYRFPTWKAMGRHTWEKGKQYLKKMGGIILFASIIVWALGYFPHDDALDARQQQEQSYIGRIGKFVEPVFRPQGFDWKIDVGLISGVGAKEIVASTMGVLYSNNDSFSEDDSFNDEGGKYRTLHRQMTSDLARLHGITYKAAEPVATLTAYCFLLFVLLYFPCIATIAAIKGETGSWKWALFAAGYTTLLAWGVSAAVFQIGRLFL
;
A
#
# COMPACT_ATOMS: atom_id res chain seq x y z
N ASP A 1 -21.37 58.70 -21.14
CA ASP A 1 -21.06 57.59 -20.24
C ASP A 1 -21.73 56.31 -20.71
N GLU A 2 -21.08 55.64 -21.65
CA GLU A 2 -21.49 54.31 -22.10
C GLU A 2 -20.96 53.30 -21.06
N SER A 3 -21.84 52.89 -20.14
CA SER A 3 -21.56 51.73 -19.28
C SER A 3 -21.38 50.51 -20.18
N PRO A 4 -20.28 49.73 -20.03
CA PRO A 4 -20.06 48.55 -20.84
C PRO A 4 -21.22 47.57 -20.58
N CYS A 5 -21.95 47.23 -21.62
CA CYS A 5 -23.05 46.28 -21.59
C CYS A 5 -22.44 44.87 -21.34
N PHE A 6 -22.30 44.48 -20.07
CA PHE A 6 -21.88 43.12 -19.74
C PHE A 6 -22.98 42.17 -20.17
N ARG A 7 -22.78 41.46 -21.26
CA ARG A 7 -23.63 40.35 -21.68
C ARG A 7 -23.45 39.23 -20.68
N HIS A 8 -24.42 39.03 -19.78
CA HIS A 8 -24.44 37.87 -18.93
C HIS A 8 -24.73 36.62 -19.78
N ILE A 9 -23.70 35.83 -20.05
CA ILE A 9 -23.86 34.57 -20.74
C ILE A 9 -24.41 33.56 -19.71
N HIS A 10 -25.60 33.05 -19.97
CA HIS A 10 -26.21 32.00 -19.17
C HIS A 10 -26.10 30.67 -19.91
N ILE A 11 -25.49 29.69 -19.27
CA ILE A 11 -25.48 28.30 -19.75
C ILE A 11 -26.89 27.75 -19.59
N ASN A 12 -27.44 27.14 -20.62
CA ASN A 12 -28.69 26.41 -20.57
C ASN A 12 -28.41 24.99 -20.11
N HIS A 13 -28.98 24.59 -18.96
CA HIS A 13 -28.75 23.28 -18.33
C HIS A 13 -29.81 22.22 -18.71
N GLY A 14 -30.68 22.53 -19.70
CA GLY A 14 -31.82 21.67 -20.04
C GLY A 14 -33.13 22.16 -19.43
N HIS A 15 -34.27 21.73 -20.04
CA HIS A 15 -35.59 22.28 -19.72
C HIS A 15 -35.97 22.07 -18.22
N GLU A 16 -35.85 20.87 -17.69
CA GLU A 16 -36.24 20.53 -16.31
C GLU A 16 -35.38 21.24 -15.26
N ILE A 17 -34.05 21.32 -15.51
CA ILE A 17 -33.15 22.03 -14.60
C ILE A 17 -33.41 23.54 -14.61
N GLU A 18 -33.61 24.13 -15.77
CA GLU A 18 -33.91 25.58 -15.90
C GLU A 18 -35.25 25.94 -15.26
N ASP A 19 -36.23 25.05 -15.36
CA ASP A 19 -37.53 25.22 -14.70
C ASP A 19 -37.36 25.11 -13.15
N GLY A 20 -36.60 24.15 -12.68
CA GLY A 20 -36.26 24.04 -11.26
C GLY A 20 -35.50 25.28 -10.74
N ILE A 21 -34.51 25.77 -11.49
CA ILE A 21 -33.78 26.99 -11.15
C ILE A 21 -34.75 28.16 -11.03
N ARG A 22 -35.70 28.29 -11.96
CA ARG A 22 -36.68 29.38 -11.98
C ARG A 22 -37.57 29.34 -10.74
N HIS A 23 -38.13 28.20 -10.40
CA HIS A 23 -38.95 28.01 -9.20
C HIS A 23 -38.16 28.28 -7.91
N ILE A 24 -36.93 27.77 -7.77
CA ILE A 24 -36.09 28.06 -6.62
C ILE A 24 -35.79 29.55 -6.50
N GLN A 25 -35.53 30.22 -7.64
CA GLN A 25 -35.29 31.66 -7.65
C GLN A 25 -36.50 32.48 -7.17
N GLU A 26 -37.75 32.06 -7.46
CA GLU A 26 -38.96 32.73 -6.99
C GLU A 26 -39.03 32.77 -5.47
N TYR A 27 -38.64 31.70 -4.81
CA TYR A 27 -38.56 31.66 -3.35
C TYR A 27 -37.38 32.46 -2.79
N LEU A 28 -36.21 32.38 -3.40
CA LEU A 28 -35.02 33.13 -2.99
C LEU A 28 -35.18 34.64 -3.15
N LYS A 29 -35.94 35.09 -4.15
CA LYS A 29 -36.22 36.53 -4.42
C LYS A 29 -37.16 37.16 -3.36
N LYS A 30 -37.88 36.38 -2.59
CA LYS A 30 -38.73 36.87 -1.49
C LYS A 30 -37.91 37.44 -0.32
N ASP A 31 -36.64 37.01 -0.17
CA ASP A 31 -35.74 37.48 0.87
C ASP A 31 -34.80 38.58 0.34
N GLU A 32 -34.93 39.78 0.89
CA GLU A 32 -34.15 40.95 0.46
C GLU A 32 -32.66 40.81 0.84
N SER A 33 -32.34 40.08 1.89
CA SER A 33 -30.95 39.82 2.32
C SER A 33 -30.21 38.97 1.29
N VAL A 34 -30.86 37.96 0.72
CA VAL A 34 -30.30 37.11 -0.34
C VAL A 34 -30.04 37.89 -1.61
N ARG A 35 -31.02 38.76 -2.00
CA ARG A 35 -30.90 39.56 -3.23
C ARG A 35 -29.75 40.58 -3.21
N ARG A 36 -29.38 41.08 -2.03
CA ARG A 36 -28.26 42.02 -1.87
C ARG A 36 -26.88 41.37 -1.89
N LEU A 37 -26.80 40.13 -1.38
CA LEU A 37 -25.51 39.45 -1.15
C LEU A 37 -25.12 38.49 -2.28
N TYR A 38 -26.09 37.80 -2.88
CA TYR A 38 -25.83 36.71 -3.81
C TYR A 38 -26.70 36.77 -5.07
N SER A 39 -26.18 36.22 -6.17
CA SER A 39 -27.00 35.91 -7.34
C SER A 39 -27.94 34.76 -7.02
N THR A 40 -29.24 35.00 -7.12
CA THR A 40 -30.25 33.96 -6.83
C THR A 40 -30.14 32.76 -7.78
N ARG A 41 -29.71 32.99 -9.06
CA ARG A 41 -29.42 31.90 -9.99
C ARG A 41 -28.24 31.05 -9.57
N TYR A 42 -27.19 31.70 -9.09
CA TYR A 42 -26.02 30.98 -8.57
C TYR A 42 -26.37 30.07 -7.40
N LEU A 43 -27.13 30.61 -6.42
CA LEU A 43 -27.56 29.81 -5.28
C LEU A 43 -28.48 28.65 -5.69
N ALA A 44 -29.38 28.87 -6.66
CA ALA A 44 -30.27 27.82 -7.15
C ALA A 44 -29.50 26.68 -7.84
N ILE A 45 -28.51 27.02 -8.68
CA ILE A 45 -27.63 26.02 -9.31
C ILE A 45 -26.84 25.25 -8.26
N LYS A 46 -26.23 25.94 -7.30
CA LYS A 46 -25.44 25.32 -6.23
C LYS A 46 -26.27 24.43 -5.31
N LEU A 47 -27.54 24.79 -5.10
CA LEU A 47 -28.46 23.95 -4.35
C LEU A 47 -28.80 22.65 -5.09
N LEU A 48 -28.97 22.70 -6.42
CA LEU A 48 -29.20 21.54 -7.28
C LEU A 48 -27.93 20.68 -7.44
N GLU A 49 -26.74 21.27 -7.27
CA GLU A 49 -25.45 20.56 -7.18
C GLU A 49 -25.20 19.98 -5.78
N TYR A 50 -26.10 20.07 -4.82
CA TYR A 50 -25.97 19.60 -3.44
C TYR A 50 -24.77 20.19 -2.69
N ASP A 51 -24.39 21.45 -3.01
CA ASP A 51 -23.26 22.11 -2.34
C ASP A 51 -23.53 22.31 -0.84
N ALA A 52 -22.68 21.75 0.00
CA ALA A 52 -22.85 21.72 1.44
C ALA A 52 -22.88 23.12 2.10
N ALA A 53 -22.10 24.08 1.56
CA ALA A 53 -22.08 25.45 2.06
C ALA A 53 -23.40 26.17 1.73
N THR A 54 -23.90 25.99 0.52
CA THR A 54 -25.19 26.55 0.07
C THR A 54 -26.36 25.96 0.84
N MET A 55 -26.35 24.65 1.08
CA MET A 55 -27.41 23.99 1.88
C MET A 55 -27.48 24.57 3.29
N LYS A 56 -26.34 24.70 3.99
CA LYS A 56 -26.28 25.32 5.32
C LYS A 56 -26.78 26.76 5.32
N TYR A 57 -26.43 27.53 4.29
CA TYR A 57 -26.89 28.90 4.18
C TYR A 57 -28.40 28.96 3.99
N ILE A 58 -28.97 28.12 3.11
CA ILE A 58 -30.42 28.07 2.84
C ILE A 58 -31.21 27.58 4.07
N GLU A 59 -30.66 26.68 4.88
CA GLU A 59 -31.26 26.26 6.16
C GLU A 59 -31.52 27.44 7.12
N THR A 60 -30.77 28.52 7.03
CA THR A 60 -30.97 29.72 7.84
C THR A 60 -32.10 30.62 7.36
N LEU A 61 -32.65 30.37 6.18
CA LEU A 61 -33.70 31.19 5.58
C LEU A 61 -35.09 30.76 6.06
N PRO A 62 -36.06 31.71 6.22
CA PRO A 62 -37.40 31.39 6.69
C PRO A 62 -38.18 30.44 5.76
N ASN A 63 -37.85 30.45 4.45
CA ASN A 63 -38.51 29.64 3.42
C ASN A 63 -37.76 28.36 3.06
N SER A 64 -36.82 27.92 3.89
CA SER A 64 -35.93 26.79 3.63
C SER A 64 -36.66 25.49 3.25
N ALA A 65 -37.71 25.14 3.99
CA ALA A 65 -38.49 23.92 3.77
C ALA A 65 -39.13 23.87 2.35
N GLU A 66 -39.63 25.02 1.85
CA GLU A 66 -40.24 25.11 0.52
C GLU A 66 -39.17 25.02 -0.57
N ILE A 67 -38.03 25.64 -0.35
CA ILE A 67 -36.88 25.60 -1.28
C ILE A 67 -36.35 24.17 -1.41
N PHE A 68 -36.15 23.44 -0.31
CA PHE A 68 -35.71 22.04 -0.35
C PHE A 68 -36.74 21.14 -1.02
N LYS A 69 -38.04 21.36 -0.79
CA LYS A 69 -39.11 20.60 -1.47
C LYS A 69 -39.05 20.78 -3.00
N VAL A 70 -38.86 22.01 -3.48
CA VAL A 70 -38.71 22.29 -4.93
C VAL A 70 -37.46 21.63 -5.49
N ARG A 71 -36.33 21.70 -4.77
CA ARG A 71 -35.10 20.99 -5.14
C ARG A 71 -35.34 19.50 -5.34
N ASP A 72 -35.96 18.83 -4.36
CA ASP A 72 -36.18 17.38 -4.37
C ASP A 72 -37.14 16.96 -5.50
N ILE A 73 -38.16 17.75 -5.77
CA ILE A 73 -39.06 17.52 -6.92
C ILE A 73 -38.30 17.66 -8.23
N THR A 74 -37.47 18.70 -8.36
CA THR A 74 -36.65 18.92 -9.57
C THR A 74 -35.66 17.78 -9.75
N ALA A 75 -34.98 17.34 -8.69
CA ALA A 75 -34.05 16.22 -8.73
C ALA A 75 -34.73 14.92 -9.17
N GLY A 76 -35.94 14.67 -8.70
CA GLY A 76 -36.75 13.52 -9.13
C GLY A 76 -37.07 13.54 -10.63
N ARG A 77 -37.52 14.69 -11.16
CA ARG A 77 -37.83 14.87 -12.59
C ARG A 77 -36.61 14.70 -13.49
N VAL A 78 -35.50 15.33 -13.13
CA VAL A 78 -34.24 15.21 -13.89
C VAL A 78 -33.79 13.75 -13.96
N LYS A 79 -33.91 13.02 -12.84
CA LYS A 79 -33.55 11.60 -12.79
C LYS A 79 -34.48 10.70 -13.62
N GLU A 80 -35.77 11.02 -13.68
CA GLU A 80 -36.73 10.30 -14.53
C GLU A 80 -36.48 10.55 -16.02
N GLU A 81 -36.11 11.78 -16.41
CA GLU A 81 -35.93 12.17 -17.82
C GLU A 81 -34.56 11.76 -18.36
N THR A 82 -33.48 12.03 -17.60
CA THR A 82 -32.10 11.83 -18.07
C THR A 82 -31.49 10.52 -17.58
N GLY A 83 -32.04 9.92 -16.53
CA GLY A 83 -31.43 8.75 -15.84
C GLY A 83 -30.25 9.12 -14.96
N GLU A 84 -29.90 10.40 -14.84
CA GLU A 84 -28.74 10.91 -14.11
C GLU A 84 -29.15 11.84 -12.98
N ASP A 85 -28.24 12.05 -12.02
CA ASP A 85 -28.46 13.00 -10.93
C ASP A 85 -28.25 14.44 -11.42
N CYS A 86 -28.92 15.44 -10.79
CA CYS A 86 -28.84 16.85 -11.16
C CYS A 86 -27.40 17.39 -11.25
N GLU A 87 -26.52 16.94 -10.35
CA GLU A 87 -25.12 17.36 -10.36
C GLU A 87 -24.43 16.97 -11.66
N THR A 88 -24.60 15.71 -12.09
CA THR A 88 -24.02 15.19 -13.34
C THR A 88 -24.61 15.92 -14.56
N ALA A 89 -25.93 16.08 -14.61
CA ALA A 89 -26.60 16.75 -15.72
C ALA A 89 -26.19 18.24 -15.87
N ILE A 90 -26.02 18.96 -14.75
CA ILE A 90 -25.51 20.35 -14.75
C ILE A 90 -24.04 20.39 -15.21
N MET A 91 -23.24 19.43 -14.78
CA MET A 91 -21.84 19.33 -15.18
C MET A 91 -21.71 19.09 -16.70
N ASP A 92 -22.49 18.15 -17.23
CA ASP A 92 -22.50 17.82 -18.66
C ASP A 92 -22.95 19.01 -19.52
N ALA A 93 -23.96 19.76 -19.08
CA ALA A 93 -24.39 20.99 -19.77
C ALA A 93 -23.28 22.06 -19.80
N LYS A 94 -22.53 22.22 -18.68
CA LYS A 94 -21.38 23.13 -18.61
C LYS A 94 -20.27 22.72 -19.58
N TYR A 95 -19.92 21.45 -19.61
CA TYR A 95 -18.91 20.92 -20.53
C TYR A 95 -19.37 21.01 -21.99
N GLY A 96 -20.63 20.71 -22.28
CA GLY A 96 -21.22 20.86 -23.60
C GLY A 96 -21.12 22.31 -24.12
N PHE A 97 -21.43 23.29 -23.27
CA PHE A 97 -21.27 24.70 -23.57
C PHE A 97 -19.82 25.09 -23.85
N ILE A 98 -18.88 24.68 -23.00
CA ILE A 98 -17.45 24.94 -23.17
C ILE A 98 -16.95 24.35 -24.49
N HIS A 99 -17.34 23.09 -24.77
CA HIS A 99 -16.96 22.40 -26.01
C HIS A 99 -17.52 23.10 -27.25
N GLY A 100 -18.79 23.53 -27.20
CA GLY A 100 -19.42 24.31 -28.27
C GLY A 100 -18.71 25.66 -28.51
N ALA A 101 -18.40 26.40 -27.43
CA ALA A 101 -17.70 27.67 -27.51
C ALA A 101 -16.28 27.54 -28.09
N LEU A 102 -15.55 26.48 -27.68
CA LEU A 102 -14.23 26.15 -28.23
C LEU A 102 -14.31 25.79 -29.71
N GLN A 103 -15.36 25.07 -30.12
CA GLN A 103 -15.58 24.70 -31.52
C GLN A 103 -15.96 25.91 -32.38
N GLU A 104 -16.83 26.83 -31.91
CA GLU A 104 -17.20 28.08 -32.59
C GLU A 104 -16.02 29.05 -32.71
N SER A 105 -15.16 29.12 -31.69
CA SER A 105 -13.97 29.98 -31.70
C SER A 105 -12.89 29.51 -32.68
N GLN A 106 -13.13 28.39 -33.39
CA GLN A 106 -12.14 27.75 -34.28
C GLN A 106 -10.77 27.52 -33.59
N TYR A 107 -10.78 27.34 -32.28
CA TYR A 107 -9.59 27.02 -31.54
C TYR A 107 -9.10 25.62 -31.96
N GLN A 108 -8.53 25.56 -33.15
CA GLN A 108 -7.84 24.39 -33.65
C GLN A 108 -6.48 24.36 -32.98
N THR A 109 -6.36 23.55 -31.94
CA THR A 109 -5.04 23.10 -31.50
C THR A 109 -4.46 22.24 -32.63
N GLY A 110 -3.74 22.90 -33.55
CA GLY A 110 -3.32 22.37 -34.87
C GLY A 110 -2.37 21.15 -34.83
N LYS A 111 -2.17 20.49 -33.69
CA LYS A 111 -1.42 19.26 -33.54
C LYS A 111 -2.16 18.14 -32.77
N ASN A 112 -3.35 18.38 -32.27
CA ASN A 112 -3.99 17.46 -31.34
C ASN A 112 -5.01 16.49 -31.97
N LYS A 113 -5.46 16.72 -33.20
CA LYS A 113 -6.50 15.88 -33.83
C LYS A 113 -6.04 14.41 -33.98
N ASP A 114 -4.79 14.21 -34.41
CA ASP A 114 -4.22 12.88 -34.55
C ASP A 114 -3.99 12.18 -33.20
N THR A 115 -3.59 12.97 -32.19
CA THR A 115 -3.36 12.45 -30.84
C THR A 115 -4.69 12.06 -30.17
N TYR A 116 -5.77 12.81 -30.39
CA TYR A 116 -7.10 12.45 -29.88
C TYR A 116 -7.66 11.20 -30.56
N LEU A 117 -7.52 11.09 -31.88
CA LEU A 117 -7.94 9.89 -32.62
C LEU A 117 -7.15 8.66 -32.16
N MET A 118 -5.85 8.77 -32.02
CA MET A 118 -5.00 7.70 -31.53
C MET A 118 -5.35 7.30 -30.10
N THR A 119 -5.61 8.27 -29.23
CA THR A 119 -6.07 8.02 -27.85
C THR A 119 -7.39 7.26 -27.85
N HIS A 120 -8.35 7.64 -28.68
CA HIS A 120 -9.65 6.97 -28.77
C HIS A 120 -9.53 5.51 -29.22
N TYR A 121 -8.67 5.21 -30.21
CA TYR A 121 -8.42 3.84 -30.65
C TYR A 121 -7.74 2.99 -29.55
N ILE A 122 -6.78 3.56 -28.86
CA ILE A 122 -6.08 2.87 -27.75
C ILE A 122 -7.07 2.62 -26.61
N ASP A 123 -7.90 3.60 -26.26
CA ASP A 123 -8.91 3.49 -25.20
C ASP A 123 -9.97 2.44 -25.55
N TYR A 124 -10.39 2.33 -26.80
CA TYR A 124 -11.32 1.29 -27.24
C TYR A 124 -10.83 -0.13 -26.89
N VAL A 125 -9.52 -0.36 -26.98
CA VAL A 125 -8.91 -1.66 -26.62
C VAL A 125 -8.65 -1.77 -25.13
N ILE A 126 -8.04 -0.75 -24.53
CA ILE A 126 -7.56 -0.80 -23.14
C ILE A 126 -8.72 -0.70 -22.13
N THR A 127 -9.74 0.11 -22.41
CA THR A 127 -10.89 0.25 -21.51
C THR A 127 -12.01 -0.76 -21.80
N ASN A 128 -11.80 -1.67 -22.75
CA ASN A 128 -12.77 -2.71 -23.07
C ASN A 128 -13.05 -3.61 -21.86
N LYS A 129 -14.33 -3.90 -21.62
CA LYS A 129 -14.81 -4.70 -20.49
C LYS A 129 -14.12 -6.07 -20.35
N TYR A 130 -13.73 -6.69 -21.47
CA TYR A 130 -13.13 -8.04 -21.50
C TYR A 130 -11.60 -7.98 -21.64
N LEU A 131 -11.06 -7.07 -22.46
CA LEU A 131 -9.63 -6.97 -22.72
C LEU A 131 -8.88 -6.09 -21.74
N GLY A 132 -9.56 -5.11 -21.14
CA GLY A 132 -8.92 -4.15 -20.23
C GLY A 132 -8.26 -4.82 -19.02
N PHE A 133 -8.94 -5.77 -18.39
CA PHE A 133 -8.39 -6.47 -17.22
C PHE A 133 -7.19 -7.39 -17.56
N PRO A 134 -7.21 -8.24 -18.60
CA PRO A 134 -6.04 -8.99 -19.03
C PRO A 134 -4.84 -8.11 -19.44
N ILE A 135 -5.07 -7.03 -20.17
CA ILE A 135 -4.02 -6.07 -20.56
C ILE A 135 -3.40 -5.43 -19.32
N PHE A 136 -4.23 -5.04 -18.37
CA PHE A 136 -3.78 -4.49 -17.10
C PHE A 136 -2.88 -5.50 -16.34
N ILE A 137 -3.29 -6.76 -16.21
CA ILE A 137 -2.48 -7.81 -15.57
C ILE A 137 -1.16 -8.02 -16.32
N LEU A 138 -1.19 -8.01 -17.66
CA LEU A 138 0.03 -8.14 -18.47
C LEU A 138 1.02 -7.00 -18.21
N ILE A 139 0.54 -5.76 -18.16
CA ILE A 139 1.40 -4.59 -17.87
C ILE A 139 1.99 -4.69 -16.46
N LEU A 140 1.19 -5.08 -15.47
CA LEU A 140 1.68 -5.32 -14.11
C LEU A 140 2.71 -6.46 -14.08
N PHE A 141 2.45 -7.54 -14.79
CA PHE A 141 3.39 -8.64 -14.88
C PHE A 141 4.74 -8.19 -15.47
N ILE A 142 4.72 -7.45 -16.58
CA ILE A 142 5.94 -6.89 -17.19
C ILE A 142 6.67 -5.98 -16.20
N MET A 143 5.95 -5.10 -15.51
CA MET A 143 6.51 -4.20 -14.51
C MET A 143 7.21 -4.96 -13.38
N PHE A 144 6.52 -5.94 -12.79
CA PHE A 144 7.10 -6.71 -11.69
C PHE A 144 8.22 -7.63 -12.17
N PHE A 145 8.05 -8.30 -13.30
CA PHE A 145 9.08 -9.14 -13.89
C PHE A 145 10.37 -8.33 -14.17
N ALA A 146 10.24 -7.18 -14.80
CA ALA A 146 11.40 -6.30 -15.03
C ALA A 146 12.02 -5.81 -13.71
N THR A 147 11.20 -5.41 -12.73
CA THR A 147 11.67 -4.93 -11.43
C THR A 147 12.47 -6.00 -10.68
N PHE A 148 12.00 -7.25 -10.67
CA PHE A 148 12.66 -8.33 -9.94
C PHE A 148 13.83 -8.92 -10.73
N THR A 149 13.70 -9.11 -12.05
CA THR A 149 14.77 -9.73 -12.85
C THR A 149 15.90 -8.75 -13.15
N VAL A 150 15.58 -7.55 -13.65
CA VAL A 150 16.60 -6.54 -13.97
C VAL A 150 17.19 -5.93 -12.70
N GLY A 151 16.36 -5.76 -11.65
CA GLY A 151 16.78 -5.23 -10.36
C GLY A 151 17.76 -6.13 -9.61
N GLN A 152 17.74 -7.44 -9.86
CA GLN A 152 18.61 -8.39 -9.17
C GLN A 152 20.09 -8.13 -9.47
N TYR A 153 20.45 -7.87 -10.73
CA TYR A 153 21.86 -7.65 -11.10
C TYR A 153 22.53 -6.48 -10.33
N PRO A 154 21.95 -5.25 -10.30
CA PRO A 154 22.54 -4.18 -9.50
C PRO A 154 22.49 -4.47 -7.99
N MET A 155 21.47 -5.20 -7.51
CA MET A 155 21.39 -5.61 -6.10
C MET A 155 22.60 -6.49 -5.73
N ASP A 156 22.90 -7.52 -6.52
CA ASP A 156 24.03 -8.44 -6.29
C ASP A 156 25.36 -7.70 -6.29
N TRP A 157 25.54 -6.71 -7.18
CA TRP A 157 26.75 -5.88 -7.20
C TRP A 157 26.89 -5.02 -5.95
N ILE A 158 25.80 -4.41 -5.49
CA ILE A 158 25.81 -3.59 -4.28
C ILE A 158 26.02 -4.47 -3.05
N ASP A 159 25.39 -5.64 -2.98
CA ASP A 159 25.56 -6.60 -1.89
C ASP A 159 27.02 -7.08 -1.80
N ALA A 160 27.63 -7.43 -2.93
CA ALA A 160 29.04 -7.77 -3.01
C ALA A 160 29.95 -6.61 -2.55
N ALA A 161 29.62 -5.37 -2.92
CA ALA A 161 30.35 -4.18 -2.49
C ALA A 161 30.22 -3.92 -0.98
N VAL A 162 29.00 -4.05 -0.43
CA VAL A 162 28.74 -3.92 1.02
C VAL A 162 29.50 -5.01 1.80
N ALA A 163 29.44 -6.26 1.34
CA ALA A 163 30.17 -7.37 1.93
C ALA A 163 31.69 -7.18 1.85
N TRP A 164 32.21 -6.65 0.74
CA TRP A 164 33.62 -6.32 0.58
C TRP A 164 34.07 -5.22 1.56
N PHE A 165 33.24 -4.17 1.72
CA PHE A 165 33.50 -3.09 2.67
C PHE A 165 33.47 -3.59 4.12
N GLY A 166 32.52 -4.47 4.45
CA GLY A 166 32.44 -5.14 5.76
C GLY A 166 33.70 -5.96 6.06
N ARG A 167 34.22 -6.71 5.08
CA ARG A 167 35.44 -7.48 5.20
C ARG A 167 36.70 -6.61 5.42
N ILE A 168 36.82 -5.48 4.74
CA ILE A 168 37.93 -4.54 4.94
C ILE A 168 37.95 -4.04 6.38
N ILE A 169 36.80 -3.60 6.90
CA ILE A 169 36.71 -3.10 8.28
C ILE A 169 36.97 -4.22 9.27
N SER A 170 36.41 -5.41 9.03
CA SER A 170 36.61 -6.58 9.87
C SER A 170 38.09 -6.99 9.95
N HIS A 171 38.86 -6.84 8.85
CA HIS A 171 40.29 -7.19 8.82
C HIS A 171 41.19 -6.13 9.49
N ASN A 172 40.81 -4.85 9.40
CA ASN A 172 41.66 -3.74 9.88
C ASN A 172 41.36 -3.30 11.31
N MET A 173 40.28 -3.79 11.93
CA MET A 173 39.92 -3.43 13.31
C MET A 173 40.09 -4.61 14.26
N PRO A 174 40.61 -4.36 15.48
CA PRO A 174 40.65 -5.38 16.54
C PRO A 174 39.24 -5.83 16.91
N ASP A 175 39.13 -7.10 17.34
CA ASP A 175 37.87 -7.66 17.80
C ASP A 175 37.35 -6.92 19.03
N GLY A 176 36.06 -6.58 19.01
CA GLY A 176 35.42 -5.85 20.09
C GLY A 176 34.04 -5.29 19.69
N PRO A 177 33.32 -4.72 20.68
CA PRO A 177 31.95 -4.27 20.46
C PRO A 177 31.83 -3.16 19.39
N VAL A 178 32.87 -2.33 19.24
CA VAL A 178 32.87 -1.26 18.22
C VAL A 178 32.94 -1.83 16.80
N LYS A 179 33.79 -2.88 16.60
CA LYS A 179 33.87 -3.59 15.31
C LYS A 179 32.52 -4.25 14.98
N ALA A 180 31.94 -4.98 15.92
CA ALA A 180 30.64 -5.62 15.76
C ALA A 180 29.53 -4.58 15.47
N MET A 181 29.52 -3.45 16.17
CA MET A 181 28.57 -2.36 15.90
C MET A 181 28.70 -1.81 14.48
N LEU A 182 29.94 -1.58 14.01
CA LEU A 182 30.17 -1.03 12.68
C LEU A 182 29.84 -2.03 11.58
N VAL A 183 30.23 -3.30 11.73
CA VAL A 183 30.02 -4.33 10.70
C VAL A 183 28.58 -4.80 10.69
N ASP A 184 28.05 -5.26 11.82
CA ASP A 184 26.74 -5.89 11.89
C ASP A 184 25.62 -4.85 12.06
N GLY A 185 25.85 -3.83 12.88
CA GLY A 185 24.84 -2.78 13.15
C GLY A 185 24.73 -1.76 12.02
N VAL A 186 25.84 -1.11 11.66
CA VAL A 186 25.82 0.00 10.69
C VAL A 186 25.88 -0.51 9.25
N ILE A 187 26.92 -1.28 8.91
CA ILE A 187 27.10 -1.76 7.51
C ILE A 187 26.00 -2.76 7.16
N GLY A 188 25.68 -3.70 8.03
CA GLY A 188 24.58 -4.64 7.84
C GLY A 188 23.23 -3.93 7.69
N GLY A 189 22.92 -2.97 8.56
CA GLY A 189 21.65 -2.25 8.53
C GLY A 189 21.51 -1.27 7.37
N VAL A 190 22.53 -0.44 7.11
CA VAL A 190 22.54 0.51 5.98
C VAL A 190 22.70 -0.23 4.66
N GLY A 191 23.52 -1.28 4.64
CA GLY A 191 23.72 -2.15 3.48
C GLY A 191 22.41 -2.76 3.00
N ALA A 192 21.61 -3.33 3.91
CA ALA A 192 20.31 -3.89 3.59
C ALA A 192 19.37 -2.88 2.89
N VAL A 193 19.45 -1.59 3.25
CA VAL A 193 18.63 -0.54 2.61
C VAL A 193 19.16 -0.19 1.21
N ILE A 194 20.47 -0.06 1.08
CA ILE A 194 21.10 0.35 -0.18
C ILE A 194 21.01 -0.76 -1.22
N VAL A 195 21.11 -2.01 -0.81
CA VAL A 195 20.94 -3.19 -1.67
C VAL A 195 19.58 -3.18 -2.38
N PHE A 196 18.50 -2.80 -1.71
CA PHE A 196 17.15 -2.74 -2.31
C PHE A 196 16.88 -1.45 -3.13
N LEU A 197 17.78 -0.45 -3.07
CA LEU A 197 17.59 0.82 -3.78
C LEU A 197 17.39 0.65 -5.29
N PRO A 198 18.17 -0.14 -6.02
CA PRO A 198 17.97 -0.33 -7.47
C PRO A 198 16.59 -0.87 -7.81
N GLN A 199 16.12 -1.85 -7.07
CA GLN A 199 14.79 -2.43 -7.26
C GLN A 199 13.69 -1.39 -7.06
N ILE A 200 13.82 -0.55 -6.04
CA ILE A 200 12.90 0.55 -5.76
C ILE A 200 12.96 1.59 -6.88
N LEU A 201 14.14 1.94 -7.39
CA LEU A 201 14.30 2.87 -8.51
C LEU A 201 13.66 2.35 -9.80
N ILE A 202 13.85 1.07 -10.12
CA ILE A 202 13.22 0.44 -11.30
C ILE A 202 11.69 0.44 -11.14
N LEU A 203 11.18 0.11 -9.95
CA LEU A 203 9.75 0.17 -9.66
C LEU A 203 9.21 1.60 -9.87
N TYR A 204 9.87 2.61 -9.34
CA TYR A 204 9.48 4.01 -9.53
C TYR A 204 9.55 4.45 -10.99
N PHE A 205 10.53 3.95 -11.74
CA PHE A 205 10.66 4.23 -13.16
C PHE A 205 9.42 3.73 -13.94
N PHE A 206 8.99 2.50 -13.72
CA PHE A 206 7.79 1.95 -14.37
C PHE A 206 6.51 2.66 -13.91
N ILE A 207 6.42 3.03 -12.64
CA ILE A 207 5.28 3.78 -12.12
C ILE A 207 5.23 5.17 -12.78
N SER A 208 6.36 5.88 -12.86
CA SER A 208 6.44 7.18 -13.54
C SER A 208 6.08 7.06 -15.03
N PHE A 209 6.51 5.97 -15.69
CA PHE A 209 6.11 5.67 -17.06
C PHE A 209 4.60 5.51 -17.21
N MET A 210 3.96 4.73 -16.34
CA MET A 210 2.51 4.52 -16.38
C MET A 210 1.74 5.81 -16.04
N GLU A 211 2.25 6.62 -15.11
CA GLU A 211 1.67 7.91 -14.70
C GLU A 211 1.76 8.92 -15.84
N ASP A 212 2.95 9.17 -16.36
CA ASP A 212 3.21 10.16 -17.41
C ASP A 212 2.58 9.78 -18.76
N SER A 213 2.44 8.49 -19.05
CA SER A 213 1.76 7.99 -20.26
C SER A 213 0.24 8.21 -20.22
N GLY A 214 -0.36 8.45 -19.05
CA GLY A 214 -1.79 8.52 -18.83
C GLY A 214 -2.48 7.15 -18.66
N TYR A 215 -1.71 6.05 -18.64
CA TYR A 215 -2.25 4.70 -18.42
C TYR A 215 -2.84 4.52 -17.02
N MET A 216 -2.27 5.17 -16.00
CA MET A 216 -2.74 5.08 -14.61
C MET A 216 -4.19 5.52 -14.43
N ALA A 217 -4.64 6.54 -15.18
CA ALA A 217 -6.03 6.99 -15.17
C ALA A 217 -6.97 5.88 -15.68
N ARG A 218 -6.58 5.19 -16.76
CA ARG A 218 -7.37 4.07 -17.33
C ARG A 218 -7.40 2.87 -16.39
N ALA A 219 -6.28 2.53 -15.77
CA ALA A 219 -6.21 1.47 -14.77
C ALA A 219 -7.14 1.78 -13.58
N ALA A 220 -7.13 3.01 -13.08
CA ALA A 220 -8.04 3.45 -12.02
C ALA A 220 -9.50 3.39 -12.46
N PHE A 221 -9.81 3.78 -13.69
CA PHE A 221 -11.16 3.71 -14.26
C PHE A 221 -11.67 2.25 -14.37
N ILE A 222 -10.86 1.33 -14.90
CA ILE A 222 -11.22 -0.09 -15.03
C ILE A 222 -11.52 -0.69 -13.65
N MET A 223 -10.74 -0.30 -12.64
CA MET A 223 -10.84 -0.85 -11.29
C MET A 223 -11.82 -0.10 -10.38
N ASP A 224 -12.37 1.03 -10.82
CA ASP A 224 -13.24 1.87 -10.00
C ASP A 224 -14.46 1.11 -9.46
N LYS A 225 -15.15 0.35 -10.29
CA LYS A 225 -16.29 -0.47 -9.87
C LYS A 225 -15.93 -1.47 -8.76
N LEU A 226 -14.71 -2.03 -8.79
CA LEU A 226 -14.24 -2.95 -7.76
C LEU A 226 -13.91 -2.19 -6.47
N MET A 227 -13.24 -1.05 -6.59
CA MET A 227 -12.88 -0.20 -5.45
C MET A 227 -14.11 0.36 -4.74
N HIS A 228 -15.12 0.79 -5.47
CA HIS A 228 -16.41 1.23 -4.91
C HIS A 228 -17.09 0.14 -4.07
N LYS A 229 -17.05 -1.12 -4.54
CA LYS A 229 -17.55 -2.26 -3.74
C LYS A 229 -16.78 -2.47 -2.43
N MET A 230 -15.54 -2.01 -2.36
CA MET A 230 -14.71 -2.05 -1.16
C MET A 230 -14.89 -0.80 -0.27
N GLY A 231 -15.70 0.18 -0.68
CA GLY A 231 -15.86 1.48 -0.01
C GLY A 231 -14.66 2.41 -0.20
N LEU A 232 -13.96 2.28 -1.32
CA LEU A 232 -12.79 3.05 -1.71
C LEU A 232 -13.02 3.77 -3.03
N HIS A 233 -12.25 4.81 -3.25
CA HIS A 233 -12.20 5.53 -4.52
C HIS A 233 -11.32 4.77 -5.55
N GLY A 234 -11.64 4.83 -6.84
CA GLY A 234 -10.87 4.14 -7.90
C GLY A 234 -9.37 4.41 -7.89
N LYS A 235 -8.95 5.65 -7.59
CA LYS A 235 -7.53 6.01 -7.45
C LYS A 235 -6.81 5.27 -6.31
N SER A 236 -7.52 4.67 -5.34
CA SER A 236 -6.93 3.86 -4.26
C SER A 236 -6.28 2.57 -4.77
N PHE A 237 -6.69 2.12 -5.94
CA PHE A 237 -6.16 0.91 -6.55
C PHE A 237 -4.66 1.03 -6.86
N ILE A 238 -4.19 2.20 -7.28
CA ILE A 238 -2.79 2.47 -7.62
C ILE A 238 -1.85 2.24 -6.42
N PRO A 239 -2.06 2.90 -5.26
CA PRO A 239 -1.29 2.57 -4.06
C PRO A 239 -1.34 1.10 -3.65
N LEU A 240 -2.50 0.44 -3.77
CA LEU A 240 -2.63 -0.96 -3.37
C LEU A 240 -1.75 -1.89 -4.22
N ILE A 241 -1.69 -1.67 -5.53
CA ILE A 241 -0.78 -2.41 -6.42
C ILE A 241 0.69 -2.13 -6.07
N MET A 242 1.04 -0.86 -5.84
CA MET A 242 2.39 -0.49 -5.42
C MET A 242 2.80 -1.18 -4.11
N GLY A 243 1.83 -1.46 -3.23
CA GLY A 243 2.03 -2.16 -1.96
C GLY A 243 2.62 -3.57 -2.11
N PHE A 244 2.38 -4.25 -3.24
CA PHE A 244 3.04 -5.53 -3.52
C PHE A 244 4.54 -5.39 -3.79
N GLY A 245 4.99 -4.24 -4.27
CA GLY A 245 6.41 -3.94 -4.38
C GLY A 245 6.98 -3.45 -3.06
N CYS A 246 6.55 -2.27 -2.60
CA CYS A 246 6.98 -1.68 -1.34
C CYS A 246 5.89 -0.77 -0.75
N ASN A 247 5.57 -0.99 0.52
CA ASN A 247 4.52 -0.22 1.21
C ASN A 247 4.89 1.26 1.43
N VAL A 248 6.17 1.62 1.52
CA VAL A 248 6.61 3.00 1.73
C VAL A 248 6.22 3.92 0.56
N PRO A 249 6.64 3.64 -0.69
CA PRO A 249 6.19 4.41 -1.85
C PRO A 249 4.68 4.33 -2.06
N ALA A 250 4.06 3.19 -1.74
CA ALA A 250 2.63 3.02 -1.81
C ALA A 250 1.87 3.99 -0.89
N VAL A 251 2.30 4.14 0.35
CA VAL A 251 1.75 5.15 1.29
C VAL A 251 1.97 6.57 0.76
N MET A 252 3.15 6.87 0.23
CA MET A 252 3.44 8.20 -0.33
C MET A 252 2.59 8.51 -1.57
N SER A 253 2.23 7.52 -2.38
CA SER A 253 1.40 7.71 -3.58
C SER A 253 -0.07 7.97 -3.24
N THR A 254 -0.53 7.71 -2.00
CA THR A 254 -1.90 8.02 -1.58
C THR A 254 -2.22 9.52 -1.64
N ARG A 255 -1.23 10.40 -1.80
CA ARG A 255 -1.41 11.85 -2.02
C ARG A 255 -2.26 12.17 -3.25
N THR A 256 -2.29 11.27 -4.23
CA THR A 256 -3.10 11.43 -5.44
C THR A 256 -4.59 11.21 -5.21
N ILE A 257 -4.97 10.71 -4.04
CA ILE A 257 -6.37 10.46 -3.65
C ILE A 257 -6.93 11.74 -3.02
N GLU A 258 -7.94 12.31 -3.63
CA GLU A 258 -8.55 13.58 -3.21
C GLU A 258 -9.37 13.41 -1.93
N SER A 259 -10.18 12.36 -1.83
CA SER A 259 -10.96 12.05 -0.63
C SER A 259 -10.05 11.70 0.55
N ARG A 260 -10.11 12.54 1.61
CA ARG A 260 -9.35 12.29 2.86
C ARG A 260 -9.73 10.95 3.49
N ARG A 261 -11.00 10.56 3.39
CA ARG A 261 -11.52 9.30 3.89
C ARG A 261 -10.86 8.12 3.16
N SER A 262 -11.01 8.06 1.85
CA SER A 262 -10.44 6.98 1.02
C SER A 262 -8.92 6.94 1.12
N ARG A 263 -8.25 8.09 1.23
CA ARG A 263 -6.80 8.17 1.46
C ARG A 263 -6.38 7.52 2.77
N LEU A 264 -7.05 7.82 3.89
CA LEU A 264 -6.75 7.23 5.20
C LEU A 264 -7.00 5.72 5.21
N ILE A 265 -8.15 5.26 4.68
CA ILE A 265 -8.46 3.83 4.62
C ILE A 265 -7.42 3.11 3.78
N THR A 266 -7.06 3.66 2.61
CA THR A 266 -6.03 3.07 1.74
C THR A 266 -4.70 2.95 2.48
N MET A 267 -4.24 4.00 3.20
CA MET A 267 -3.01 3.94 4.00
C MET A 267 -3.06 2.86 5.09
N LEU A 268 -4.23 2.67 5.71
CA LEU A 268 -4.40 1.67 6.75
C LEU A 268 -4.37 0.23 6.22
N ILE A 269 -4.93 -0.04 5.05
CA ILE A 269 -4.96 -1.41 4.49
C ILE A 269 -3.70 -1.78 3.72
N LEU A 270 -2.87 -0.80 3.29
CA LEU A 270 -1.62 -1.05 2.57
C LEU A 270 -0.67 -2.04 3.26
N PRO A 271 -0.48 -2.04 4.59
CA PRO A 271 0.37 -3.01 5.26
C PRO A 271 -0.02 -4.48 5.08
N LEU A 272 -1.26 -4.75 4.70
CA LEU A 272 -1.77 -6.10 4.43
C LEU A 272 -1.36 -6.63 3.05
N MET A 273 -0.90 -5.73 2.14
CA MET A 273 -0.32 -6.13 0.86
C MET A 273 1.06 -6.73 1.10
N SER A 274 1.29 -7.90 0.50
CA SER A 274 2.57 -8.61 0.65
C SER A 274 3.66 -7.91 -0.15
N CYS A 275 4.54 -7.17 0.52
CA CYS A 275 5.67 -6.51 -0.13
C CYS A 275 6.81 -7.48 -0.45
N SER A 276 7.71 -7.07 -1.38
CA SER A 276 8.86 -7.87 -1.81
C SER A 276 9.80 -8.30 -0.68
N ALA A 277 9.94 -7.49 0.35
CA ALA A 277 10.77 -7.77 1.54
C ALA A 277 10.33 -9.02 2.33
N ARG A 278 9.11 -9.50 2.13
CA ARG A 278 8.60 -10.74 2.75
C ARG A 278 8.94 -12.00 1.93
N LEU A 279 9.26 -11.86 0.65
CA LEU A 279 9.52 -12.99 -0.25
C LEU A 279 10.65 -13.91 0.23
N PRO A 280 11.80 -13.42 0.71
CA PRO A 280 12.88 -14.30 1.22
C PRO A 280 12.40 -15.22 2.34
N ILE A 281 11.59 -14.69 3.27
CA ILE A 281 11.01 -15.47 4.37
C ILE A 281 10.04 -16.53 3.83
N TYR A 282 9.19 -16.14 2.88
CA TYR A 282 8.23 -17.06 2.27
C TYR A 282 8.94 -18.20 1.54
N ILE A 283 9.98 -17.91 0.75
CA ILE A 283 10.77 -18.90 0.02
C ILE A 283 11.49 -19.83 1.01
N MET A 284 12.11 -19.27 2.04
CA MET A 284 12.83 -20.03 3.06
C MET A 284 11.90 -21.02 3.78
N ILE A 285 10.78 -20.56 4.30
CA ILE A 285 9.85 -21.40 5.08
C ILE A 285 9.09 -22.38 4.16
N THR A 286 8.61 -21.93 3.00
CA THR A 286 7.94 -22.86 2.07
C THR A 286 8.90 -23.89 1.51
N GLY A 287 10.16 -23.52 1.29
CA GLY A 287 11.22 -24.41 0.86
C GLY A 287 11.56 -25.48 1.90
N SER A 288 11.49 -25.12 3.21
CA SER A 288 11.83 -26.02 4.32
C SER A 288 10.70 -26.99 4.67
N PHE A 289 9.45 -26.55 4.70
CA PHE A 289 8.32 -27.31 5.27
C PHE A 289 7.35 -27.89 4.24
N PHE A 290 7.36 -27.41 2.99
CA PHE A 290 6.39 -27.84 1.99
C PHE A 290 7.06 -28.50 0.80
N ALA A 291 6.50 -29.65 0.38
CA ALA A 291 6.95 -30.33 -0.84
C ALA A 291 6.80 -29.43 -2.07
N LEU A 292 7.68 -29.58 -3.04
CA LEU A 292 7.76 -28.72 -4.26
C LEU A 292 6.39 -28.52 -4.94
N LYS A 293 5.56 -29.56 -4.95
CA LYS A 293 4.22 -29.55 -5.51
C LYS A 293 3.27 -28.54 -4.84
N TYR A 294 3.43 -28.30 -3.53
CA TYR A 294 2.51 -27.47 -2.75
C TYR A 294 3.04 -26.05 -2.51
N ARG A 295 4.33 -25.76 -2.78
CA ARG A 295 4.95 -24.45 -2.51
C ARG A 295 4.20 -23.31 -3.19
N SER A 296 3.87 -23.46 -4.48
CA SER A 296 3.15 -22.44 -5.24
C SER A 296 1.73 -22.20 -4.70
N PHE A 297 1.05 -23.25 -4.24
CA PHE A 297 -0.29 -23.10 -3.65
C PHE A 297 -0.25 -22.39 -2.28
N VAL A 298 0.75 -22.70 -1.45
CA VAL A 298 0.97 -22.01 -0.18
C VAL A 298 1.25 -20.52 -0.43
N MET A 299 2.14 -20.20 -1.36
CA MET A 299 2.43 -18.82 -1.73
C MET A 299 1.18 -18.10 -2.22
N LEU A 300 0.42 -18.71 -3.14
CA LEU A 300 -0.82 -18.14 -3.66
C LEU A 300 -1.84 -17.90 -2.54
N SER A 301 -1.97 -18.85 -1.59
CA SER A 301 -2.90 -18.72 -0.47
C SER A 301 -2.60 -17.50 0.39
N LEU A 302 -1.33 -17.18 0.64
CA LEU A 302 -0.92 -15.99 1.39
C LEU A 302 -1.38 -14.70 0.70
N TYR A 303 -1.18 -14.59 -0.63
CA TYR A 303 -1.63 -13.43 -1.38
C TYR A 303 -3.15 -13.29 -1.36
N VAL A 304 -3.88 -14.38 -1.59
CA VAL A 304 -5.36 -14.38 -1.57
C VAL A 304 -5.88 -14.00 -0.19
N ILE A 305 -5.31 -14.54 0.89
CA ILE A 305 -5.71 -14.22 2.26
C ILE A 305 -5.42 -12.74 2.56
N GLY A 306 -4.25 -12.22 2.20
CA GLY A 306 -3.90 -10.80 2.39
C GLY A 306 -4.89 -9.87 1.70
N ILE A 307 -5.19 -10.12 0.42
CA ILE A 307 -6.17 -9.35 -0.35
C ILE A 307 -7.57 -9.46 0.28
N SER A 308 -8.01 -10.67 0.65
CA SER A 308 -9.34 -10.89 1.23
C SER A 308 -9.51 -10.13 2.55
N ILE A 309 -8.52 -10.18 3.42
CA ILE A 309 -8.52 -9.45 4.68
C ILE A 309 -8.49 -7.93 4.43
N ALA A 310 -7.73 -7.46 3.45
CA ALA A 310 -7.70 -6.04 3.07
C ALA A 310 -9.07 -5.56 2.58
N VAL A 311 -9.79 -6.36 1.79
CA VAL A 311 -11.16 -6.06 1.34
C VAL A 311 -12.13 -5.97 2.50
N ILE A 312 -12.07 -6.95 3.42
CA ILE A 312 -12.95 -6.98 4.62
C ILE A 312 -12.69 -5.76 5.51
N LEU A 313 -11.42 -5.48 5.79
CA LEU A 313 -11.04 -4.35 6.65
C LEU A 313 -11.30 -3.00 5.98
N SER A 314 -11.16 -2.90 4.66
CA SER A 314 -11.53 -1.69 3.93
C SER A 314 -13.00 -1.34 4.17
N ARG A 315 -13.90 -2.32 4.03
CA ARG A 315 -15.32 -2.13 4.32
C ARG A 315 -15.58 -1.79 5.79
N LEU A 316 -14.93 -2.52 6.70
CA LEU A 316 -15.07 -2.28 8.14
C LEU A 316 -14.64 -0.84 8.51
N PHE A 317 -13.49 -0.40 8.01
CA PHE A 317 -12.98 0.95 8.27
C PHE A 317 -13.84 2.03 7.62
N SER A 318 -14.34 1.78 6.41
CA SER A 318 -15.26 2.67 5.71
C SER A 318 -16.58 2.87 6.48
N THR A 319 -17.06 1.85 7.16
CA THR A 319 -18.35 1.90 7.88
C THR A 319 -18.19 2.44 9.31
N PHE A 320 -17.15 1.99 10.04
CA PHE A 320 -17.09 2.22 11.50
C PHE A 320 -16.01 3.20 11.93
N VAL A 321 -14.86 3.28 11.22
CA VAL A 321 -13.68 4.00 11.71
C VAL A 321 -13.56 5.39 11.11
N VAL A 322 -13.73 5.51 9.80
CA VAL A 322 -13.55 6.78 9.08
C VAL A 322 -14.87 7.18 8.43
N LYS A 323 -15.64 7.98 9.15
CA LYS A 323 -16.91 8.56 8.65
C LYS A 323 -16.59 9.77 7.77
N GLY A 324 -17.35 9.94 6.70
CA GLY A 324 -17.24 11.08 5.76
C GLY A 324 -17.98 10.76 4.47
N GLU A 325 -18.35 11.78 3.74
CA GLU A 325 -18.92 11.63 2.40
C GLU A 325 -17.80 11.39 1.39
N ASP A 326 -18.04 10.46 0.47
CA ASP A 326 -17.14 10.27 -0.67
C ASP A 326 -17.49 11.34 -1.71
N THR A 327 -16.51 12.06 -2.19
CA THR A 327 -16.69 12.98 -3.31
C THR A 327 -16.98 12.17 -4.57
N PRO A 328 -17.99 12.56 -5.37
CA PRO A 328 -18.27 11.88 -6.62
C PRO A 328 -17.03 11.90 -7.52
N PHE A 329 -16.80 10.76 -8.16
CA PHE A 329 -15.62 10.55 -8.97
C PHE A 329 -15.88 10.99 -10.41
N VAL A 330 -15.43 12.17 -10.75
CA VAL A 330 -15.32 12.59 -12.15
C VAL A 330 -13.85 12.57 -12.55
N MET A 331 -13.46 11.63 -13.38
CA MET A 331 -12.09 11.52 -13.87
C MET A 331 -12.04 11.80 -15.37
N GLU A 332 -11.45 12.91 -15.72
CA GLU A 332 -11.05 13.16 -17.10
C GLU A 332 -9.89 12.24 -17.47
N LEU A 333 -10.02 11.50 -18.54
CA LEU A 333 -8.96 10.66 -19.07
C LEU A 333 -7.99 11.53 -19.89
N PRO A 334 -6.79 11.83 -19.39
CA PRO A 334 -5.83 12.63 -20.13
C PRO A 334 -5.42 11.93 -21.44
N PRO A 335 -5.12 12.66 -22.52
CA PRO A 335 -4.64 12.03 -23.76
C PRO A 335 -3.33 11.29 -23.51
N TYR A 336 -3.12 10.18 -24.22
CA TYR A 336 -1.85 9.46 -24.15
C TYR A 336 -0.71 10.34 -24.64
N ARG A 337 0.37 10.33 -23.85
CA ARG A 337 1.62 11.02 -24.18
C ARG A 337 2.79 10.07 -23.99
N PHE A 338 3.73 10.09 -24.91
CA PHE A 338 4.97 9.34 -24.71
C PHE A 338 5.85 10.11 -23.71
N PRO A 339 6.17 9.52 -22.54
CA PRO A 339 6.97 10.19 -21.53
C PRO A 339 8.38 10.45 -22.06
N THR A 340 8.96 11.57 -21.68
CA THR A 340 10.37 11.85 -22.01
C THR A 340 11.30 11.15 -21.02
N TRP A 341 12.30 10.45 -21.52
CA TRP A 341 13.30 9.74 -20.70
C TRP A 341 13.93 10.62 -19.62
N LYS A 342 14.16 11.90 -19.95
CA LYS A 342 14.71 12.88 -19.03
C LYS A 342 13.77 13.20 -17.86
N ALA A 343 12.49 13.32 -18.10
CA ALA A 343 11.48 13.56 -17.06
C ALA A 343 11.37 12.32 -16.14
N MET A 344 11.23 11.14 -16.74
CA MET A 344 11.17 9.87 -15.99
C MET A 344 12.40 9.66 -15.11
N GLY A 345 13.61 9.86 -15.65
CA GLY A 345 14.86 9.74 -14.88
C GLY A 345 14.92 10.72 -13.71
N ARG A 346 14.48 11.97 -13.92
CA ARG A 346 14.41 12.98 -12.86
C ARG A 346 13.41 12.59 -11.77
N HIS A 347 12.18 12.21 -12.15
CA HIS A 347 11.15 11.78 -11.21
C HIS A 347 11.60 10.57 -10.39
N THR A 348 12.16 9.56 -11.05
CA THR A 348 12.71 8.37 -10.40
C THR A 348 13.80 8.73 -9.39
N TRP A 349 14.76 9.58 -9.79
CA TRP A 349 15.84 10.01 -8.91
C TRP A 349 15.35 10.83 -7.72
N GLU A 350 14.42 11.75 -7.93
CA GLU A 350 13.82 12.55 -6.84
C GLU A 350 13.07 11.67 -5.83
N LYS A 351 12.31 10.69 -6.30
CA LYS A 351 11.62 9.71 -5.44
C LYS A 351 12.63 8.84 -4.67
N GLY A 352 13.67 8.34 -5.34
CA GLY A 352 14.75 7.58 -4.71
C GLY A 352 15.53 8.40 -3.67
N LYS A 353 15.85 9.66 -3.98
CA LYS A 353 16.49 10.58 -3.03
C LYS A 353 15.61 10.86 -1.81
N GLN A 354 14.30 11.06 -2.01
CA GLN A 354 13.36 11.24 -0.92
C GLN A 354 13.25 9.98 -0.04
N TYR A 355 13.26 8.80 -0.66
CA TYR A 355 13.28 7.52 0.06
C TYR A 355 14.53 7.41 0.95
N LEU A 356 15.73 7.58 0.39
CA LEU A 356 16.99 7.52 1.14
C LEU A 356 17.04 8.55 2.28
N LYS A 357 16.63 9.80 2.00
CA LYS A 357 16.66 10.87 3.00
C LYS A 357 15.68 10.62 4.15
N LYS A 358 14.49 10.08 3.87
CA LYS A 358 13.48 9.82 4.91
C LYS A 358 13.76 8.52 5.68
N MET A 359 14.24 7.50 4.99
CA MET A 359 14.33 6.15 5.56
C MET A 359 15.72 5.81 6.08
N GLY A 360 16.79 6.31 5.46
CA GLY A 360 18.16 5.95 5.83
C GLY A 360 18.49 6.21 7.29
N GLY A 361 18.14 7.39 7.81
CA GLY A 361 18.37 7.73 9.22
C GLY A 361 17.56 6.89 10.20
N ILE A 362 16.28 6.63 9.89
CA ILE A 362 15.38 5.86 10.76
C ILE A 362 15.83 4.40 10.81
N ILE A 363 16.18 3.83 9.66
CA ILE A 363 16.61 2.43 9.58
C ILE A 363 17.97 2.24 10.21
N LEU A 364 18.92 3.18 10.01
CA LEU A 364 20.21 3.15 10.68
C LEU A 364 20.04 3.12 12.21
N PHE A 365 19.22 4.01 12.75
CA PHE A 365 18.99 4.06 14.20
C PHE A 365 18.30 2.79 14.72
N ALA A 366 17.28 2.30 14.02
CA ALA A 366 16.61 1.06 14.36
C ALA A 366 17.55 -0.14 14.29
N SER A 367 18.41 -0.21 13.28
CA SER A 367 19.39 -1.29 13.10
C SER A 367 20.42 -1.32 14.23
N ILE A 368 20.93 -0.16 14.66
CA ILE A 368 21.84 -0.07 15.79
C ILE A 368 21.17 -0.54 17.10
N ILE A 369 19.91 -0.16 17.31
CA ILE A 369 19.14 -0.62 18.49
C ILE A 369 18.97 -2.15 18.48
N VAL A 370 18.52 -2.71 17.35
CA VAL A 370 18.32 -4.16 17.21
C VAL A 370 19.65 -4.91 17.40
N TRP A 371 20.74 -4.39 16.80
CA TRP A 371 22.06 -4.94 17.00
C TRP A 371 22.47 -4.90 18.49
N ALA A 372 22.30 -3.76 19.16
CA ALA A 372 22.66 -3.63 20.58
C ALA A 372 21.88 -4.60 21.47
N LEU A 373 20.59 -4.76 21.23
CA LEU A 373 19.75 -5.71 21.95
C LEU A 373 20.14 -7.17 21.68
N GLY A 374 20.64 -7.48 20.47
CA GLY A 374 21.13 -8.81 20.10
C GLY A 374 22.55 -9.09 20.56
N TYR A 375 23.40 -8.07 20.67
CA TYR A 375 24.80 -8.21 21.06
C TYR A 375 24.97 -8.28 22.58
N PHE A 376 24.25 -7.47 23.36
CA PHE A 376 24.40 -7.39 24.81
C PHE A 376 23.40 -8.26 25.56
N PRO A 377 23.80 -8.85 26.73
CA PRO A 377 25.15 -8.96 27.28
C PRO A 377 26.02 -9.88 26.43
N HIS A 378 27.30 -9.53 26.23
CA HIS A 378 28.24 -10.32 25.43
C HIS A 378 29.24 -11.03 26.36
N ASP A 379 29.42 -12.32 26.13
CA ASP A 379 30.40 -13.16 26.85
C ASP A 379 31.14 -13.99 25.78
N ASP A 380 32.46 -13.75 25.65
CA ASP A 380 33.32 -14.42 24.68
C ASP A 380 33.46 -15.94 24.92
N ALA A 381 33.03 -16.43 26.07
CA ALA A 381 33.06 -17.85 26.42
C ALA A 381 31.85 -18.64 25.89
N LEU A 382 30.83 -17.96 25.36
CA LEU A 382 29.59 -18.57 24.94
C LEU A 382 29.54 -18.76 23.41
N ASP A 383 28.95 -19.88 22.98
CA ASP A 383 28.65 -20.10 21.56
C ASP A 383 27.65 -19.06 21.04
N ALA A 384 27.66 -18.78 19.74
CA ALA A 384 26.79 -17.79 19.09
C ALA A 384 25.29 -18.02 19.42
N ARG A 385 24.85 -19.27 19.58
CA ARG A 385 23.49 -19.64 19.99
C ARG A 385 23.20 -19.26 21.43
N GLN A 386 24.10 -19.62 22.34
CA GLN A 386 23.98 -19.31 23.79
C GLN A 386 24.06 -17.81 24.01
N GLN A 387 24.91 -17.12 23.24
CA GLN A 387 25.02 -15.68 23.23
C GLN A 387 23.69 -15.01 22.86
N GLN A 388 23.03 -15.47 21.80
CA GLN A 388 21.72 -14.92 21.39
C GLN A 388 20.61 -15.27 22.39
N GLU A 389 20.67 -16.46 23.02
CA GLU A 389 19.71 -16.87 24.05
C GLU A 389 19.80 -16.01 25.32
N GLN A 390 21.00 -15.58 25.69
CA GLN A 390 21.25 -14.71 26.84
C GLN A 390 21.17 -13.21 26.54
N SER A 391 21.17 -12.83 25.27
CA SER A 391 21.04 -11.45 24.85
C SER A 391 19.73 -10.81 25.33
N TYR A 392 19.68 -9.47 25.35
CA TYR A 392 18.43 -8.77 25.70
C TYR A 392 17.28 -9.14 24.77
N ILE A 393 17.54 -9.30 23.47
CA ILE A 393 16.49 -9.69 22.51
C ILE A 393 16.02 -11.13 22.77
N GLY A 394 16.91 -12.06 23.15
CA GLY A 394 16.58 -13.44 23.55
C GLY A 394 15.74 -13.47 24.83
N ARG A 395 16.09 -12.66 25.83
CA ARG A 395 15.31 -12.53 27.08
C ARG A 395 13.91 -11.94 26.80
N ILE A 396 13.82 -10.95 25.92
CA ILE A 396 12.53 -10.39 25.49
C ILE A 396 11.71 -11.47 24.77
N GLY A 397 12.33 -12.25 23.86
CA GLY A 397 11.66 -13.36 23.18
C GLY A 397 11.08 -14.37 24.17
N LYS A 398 11.86 -14.84 25.16
CA LYS A 398 11.39 -15.74 26.21
C LYS A 398 10.29 -15.13 27.08
N PHE A 399 10.34 -13.84 27.36
CA PHE A 399 9.30 -13.14 28.11
C PHE A 399 7.98 -13.06 27.33
N VAL A 400 8.06 -12.91 26.02
CA VAL A 400 6.90 -12.77 25.14
C VAL A 400 6.35 -14.12 24.68
N GLU A 401 7.14 -15.19 24.70
CA GLU A 401 6.77 -16.56 24.31
C GLU A 401 5.40 -17.04 24.83
N PRO A 402 5.01 -16.81 26.12
CA PRO A 402 3.70 -17.25 26.60
C PRO A 402 2.52 -16.63 25.82
N VAL A 403 2.69 -15.42 25.28
CA VAL A 403 1.66 -14.73 24.50
C VAL A 403 1.51 -15.37 23.11
N PHE A 404 2.59 -15.94 22.55
CA PHE A 404 2.61 -16.55 21.22
C PHE A 404 2.48 -18.07 21.23
N ARG A 405 2.52 -18.72 22.39
CA ARG A 405 2.23 -20.16 22.54
C ARG A 405 0.91 -20.63 21.90
N PRO A 406 -0.20 -19.87 21.94
CA PRO A 406 -1.44 -20.26 21.25
C PRO A 406 -1.30 -20.45 19.74
N GLN A 407 -0.23 -19.95 19.13
CA GLN A 407 0.10 -20.06 17.71
C GLN A 407 1.14 -21.15 17.42
N GLY A 408 1.64 -21.82 18.48
CA GLY A 408 2.68 -22.81 18.37
C GLY A 408 4.09 -22.22 18.14
N PHE A 409 4.31 -20.94 18.47
CA PHE A 409 5.62 -20.28 18.29
C PHE A 409 6.50 -20.55 19.51
N ASP A 410 7.80 -20.68 19.25
CA ASP A 410 8.84 -20.72 20.25
C ASP A 410 9.54 -19.35 20.36
N TRP A 411 10.35 -19.17 21.39
CA TRP A 411 11.06 -17.92 21.61
C TRP A 411 11.97 -17.51 20.43
N LYS A 412 12.48 -18.46 19.63
CA LYS A 412 13.33 -18.16 18.46
C LYS A 412 12.52 -17.51 17.33
N ILE A 413 11.32 -18.03 17.08
CA ILE A 413 10.36 -17.44 16.15
C ILE A 413 10.02 -16.02 16.62
N ASP A 414 9.78 -15.83 17.93
CA ASP A 414 9.44 -14.53 18.49
C ASP A 414 10.58 -13.52 18.36
N VAL A 415 11.82 -13.93 18.60
CA VAL A 415 13.02 -13.11 18.33
C VAL A 415 13.11 -12.73 16.87
N GLY A 416 12.88 -13.67 15.96
CA GLY A 416 12.82 -13.39 14.52
C GLY A 416 11.76 -12.35 14.17
N LEU A 417 10.56 -12.45 14.73
CA LEU A 417 9.46 -11.50 14.52
C LEU A 417 9.79 -10.11 15.08
N ILE A 418 10.40 -10.02 16.26
CA ILE A 418 10.80 -8.77 16.89
C ILE A 418 11.88 -8.07 16.05
N SER A 419 12.89 -8.80 15.59
CA SER A 419 13.94 -8.25 14.72
C SER A 419 13.37 -7.73 13.39
N GLY A 420 12.34 -8.39 12.86
CA GLY A 420 11.62 -7.97 11.66
C GLY A 420 10.78 -6.69 11.78
N VAL A 421 10.65 -6.12 12.96
CA VAL A 421 10.04 -4.80 13.16
C VAL A 421 10.90 -3.71 12.50
N GLY A 422 12.22 -3.82 12.58
CA GLY A 422 13.15 -2.91 11.92
C GLY A 422 13.04 -3.01 10.39
N ALA A 423 13.37 -4.18 9.87
CA ALA A 423 13.28 -4.52 8.45
C ALA A 423 12.90 -5.99 8.30
N LYS A 424 12.00 -6.28 7.36
CA LYS A 424 11.44 -7.63 7.21
C LYS A 424 12.46 -8.68 6.80
N GLU A 425 13.46 -8.29 6.06
CA GLU A 425 14.56 -9.13 5.59
C GLU A 425 15.37 -9.73 6.75
N ILE A 426 15.49 -8.99 7.85
CA ILE A 426 16.25 -9.41 9.04
C ILE A 426 15.64 -10.68 9.65
N VAL A 427 14.32 -10.90 9.51
CA VAL A 427 13.67 -12.12 10.01
C VAL A 427 14.34 -13.38 9.44
N ALA A 428 14.57 -13.41 8.12
CA ALA A 428 15.16 -14.58 7.47
C ALA A 428 16.59 -14.84 7.94
N SER A 429 17.42 -13.78 8.07
CA SER A 429 18.79 -13.93 8.57
C SER A 429 18.83 -14.32 10.05
N THR A 430 17.99 -13.71 10.90
CA THR A 430 17.89 -14.08 12.32
C THR A 430 17.45 -15.54 12.50
N MET A 431 16.43 -15.98 11.76
CA MET A 431 15.99 -17.38 11.76
C MET A 431 17.11 -18.32 11.28
N GLY A 432 17.84 -17.91 10.23
CA GLY A 432 19.00 -18.66 9.75
C GLY A 432 20.06 -18.87 10.82
N VAL A 433 20.40 -17.83 11.59
CA VAL A 433 21.39 -17.91 12.68
C VAL A 433 20.89 -18.73 13.86
N LEU A 434 19.63 -18.47 14.31
CA LEU A 434 19.06 -19.16 15.48
C LEU A 434 18.82 -20.67 15.27
N TYR A 435 18.63 -21.08 14.01
CA TYR A 435 18.41 -22.47 13.62
C TYR A 435 19.60 -23.07 12.85
N SER A 436 20.80 -22.46 12.83
CA SER A 436 22.02 -23.09 12.34
C SER A 436 22.71 -23.85 13.48
N ASN A 437 23.09 -25.10 13.25
CA ASN A 437 23.93 -25.84 14.20
C ASN A 437 25.40 -25.51 13.95
N ASN A 438 26.12 -25.12 15.01
CA ASN A 438 27.60 -25.06 14.98
C ASN A 438 28.25 -26.45 15.00
N ASP A 439 27.52 -27.54 15.16
CA ASP A 439 28.09 -28.85 15.48
C ASP A 439 28.49 -29.74 14.29
N SER A 440 28.38 -29.27 13.05
CA SER A 440 28.98 -30.01 11.90
C SER A 440 28.85 -29.23 10.58
N PHE A 441 29.56 -28.13 10.45
CA PHE A 441 30.03 -27.76 9.11
C PHE A 441 31.29 -28.59 8.83
N SER A 442 31.12 -29.82 8.36
CA SER A 442 32.16 -30.45 7.57
C SER A 442 32.35 -29.57 6.33
N GLU A 443 33.61 -29.21 6.06
CA GLU A 443 34.02 -28.34 4.92
C GLU A 443 33.56 -28.87 3.55
N ASP A 444 32.90 -30.01 3.48
CA ASP A 444 32.38 -30.66 2.28
C ASP A 444 30.94 -30.28 1.89
N ASP A 445 30.18 -29.60 2.75
CA ASP A 445 28.88 -29.04 2.38
C ASP A 445 29.09 -27.66 1.75
N SER A 446 29.53 -27.68 0.49
CA SER A 446 29.67 -26.50 -0.34
C SER A 446 28.37 -25.67 -0.29
N PHE A 447 28.53 -24.38 -0.05
CA PHE A 447 27.48 -23.34 0.02
C PHE A 447 26.54 -23.25 -1.22
N ASN A 448 26.67 -24.18 -2.15
CA ASN A 448 25.95 -24.24 -3.42
C ASN A 448 24.71 -25.14 -3.40
N ASP A 449 24.40 -25.84 -2.30
CA ASP A 449 23.20 -26.66 -2.23
C ASP A 449 22.12 -26.00 -1.35
N GLU A 450 21.22 -25.24 -1.99
CA GLU A 450 20.04 -24.66 -1.34
C GLU A 450 19.22 -25.73 -0.55
N GLY A 451 19.30 -27.00 -0.94
CA GLY A 451 18.65 -28.12 -0.25
C GLY A 451 19.16 -28.39 1.15
N GLY A 452 20.44 -28.15 1.44
CA GLY A 452 21.05 -28.39 2.76
C GLY A 452 20.52 -27.43 3.83
N LYS A 453 20.49 -26.14 3.54
CA LYS A 453 19.98 -25.08 4.44
C LYS A 453 18.52 -25.29 4.86
N TYR A 454 17.67 -25.68 3.91
CA TYR A 454 16.24 -25.90 4.16
C TYR A 454 15.99 -27.12 5.02
N ARG A 455 16.78 -28.19 4.87
CA ARG A 455 16.69 -29.40 5.69
C ARG A 455 17.09 -29.16 7.14
N THR A 456 18.12 -28.37 7.38
CA THR A 456 18.59 -28.03 8.73
C THR A 456 17.53 -27.24 9.49
N LEU A 457 16.94 -26.19 8.88
CA LEU A 457 15.87 -25.41 9.49
C LEU A 457 14.65 -26.28 9.85
N HIS A 458 14.20 -27.12 8.93
CA HIS A 458 13.09 -28.05 9.15
C HIS A 458 13.36 -28.97 10.35
N ARG A 459 14.55 -29.61 10.37
CA ARG A 459 14.93 -30.59 11.41
C ARG A 459 14.98 -29.94 12.78
N GLN A 460 15.58 -28.78 12.90
CA GLN A 460 15.74 -28.09 14.18
C GLN A 460 14.42 -27.51 14.68
N MET A 461 13.67 -26.81 13.86
CA MET A 461 12.38 -26.29 14.25
C MET A 461 11.42 -27.43 14.68
N THR A 462 11.41 -28.56 13.98
CA THR A 462 10.62 -29.73 14.36
C THR A 462 11.11 -30.34 15.69
N SER A 463 12.42 -30.40 15.94
CA SER A 463 12.98 -30.91 17.19
C SER A 463 12.67 -29.99 18.39
N ASP A 464 12.75 -28.68 18.19
CA ASP A 464 12.43 -27.72 19.25
C ASP A 464 10.94 -27.75 19.60
N LEU A 465 10.06 -27.84 18.60
CA LEU A 465 8.62 -28.02 18.83
C LEU A 465 8.27 -29.37 19.47
N ALA A 466 8.97 -30.44 19.09
CA ALA A 466 8.82 -31.74 19.77
C ALA A 466 9.12 -31.63 21.26
N ARG A 467 10.19 -30.93 21.65
CA ARG A 467 10.54 -30.66 23.06
C ARG A 467 9.50 -29.75 23.74
N LEU A 468 9.05 -28.72 23.09
CA LEU A 468 8.07 -27.77 23.63
C LEU A 468 6.74 -28.44 23.98
N HIS A 469 6.29 -29.36 23.13
CA HIS A 469 5.02 -30.08 23.30
C HIS A 469 5.16 -31.46 23.96
N GLY A 470 6.38 -31.93 24.26
CA GLY A 470 6.63 -33.24 24.87
C GLY A 470 6.21 -34.43 24.00
N ILE A 471 6.25 -34.28 22.68
CA ILE A 471 5.83 -35.28 21.69
C ILE A 471 7.04 -35.85 20.93
N THR A 472 6.85 -37.02 20.30
CA THR A 472 7.91 -37.59 19.45
C THR A 472 8.14 -36.78 18.19
N TYR A 473 9.35 -36.81 17.63
CA TYR A 473 9.71 -36.07 16.41
C TYR A 473 8.71 -36.31 15.24
N LYS A 474 8.29 -37.58 15.03
CA LYS A 474 7.32 -37.92 13.97
C LYS A 474 5.94 -37.30 14.20
N ALA A 475 5.51 -37.18 15.45
CA ALA A 475 4.25 -36.54 15.80
C ALA A 475 4.37 -35.00 15.76
N ALA A 476 5.57 -34.45 15.88
CA ALA A 476 5.83 -33.03 15.80
C ALA A 476 5.90 -32.51 14.35
N GLU A 477 6.18 -33.35 13.35
CA GLU A 477 6.35 -32.95 11.96
C GLU A 477 5.11 -32.25 11.35
N PRO A 478 3.88 -32.78 11.46
CA PRO A 478 2.69 -32.08 10.99
C PRO A 478 2.40 -30.80 11.80
N VAL A 479 2.67 -30.79 13.11
CA VAL A 479 2.53 -29.61 13.95
C VAL A 479 3.53 -28.52 13.52
N ALA A 480 4.77 -28.88 13.21
CA ALA A 480 5.79 -27.97 12.72
C ALA A 480 5.42 -27.36 11.37
N THR A 481 4.83 -28.16 10.47
CA THR A 481 4.32 -27.67 9.18
C THR A 481 3.16 -26.68 9.38
N LEU A 482 2.25 -26.96 10.30
CA LEU A 482 1.16 -26.04 10.67
C LEU A 482 1.72 -24.75 11.30
N THR A 483 2.67 -24.86 12.24
CA THR A 483 3.36 -23.71 12.84
C THR A 483 4.07 -22.88 11.79
N ALA A 484 4.74 -23.49 10.83
CA ALA A 484 5.39 -22.80 9.71
C ALA A 484 4.37 -22.01 8.86
N TYR A 485 3.21 -22.58 8.58
CA TYR A 485 2.15 -21.87 7.88
C TYR A 485 1.57 -20.71 8.71
N CYS A 486 1.35 -20.91 10.00
CA CYS A 486 0.91 -19.87 10.93
C CYS A 486 1.92 -18.73 11.04
N PHE A 487 3.22 -19.06 11.03
CA PHE A 487 4.30 -18.08 10.98
C PHE A 487 4.25 -17.25 9.68
N LEU A 488 4.05 -17.89 8.53
CA LEU A 488 3.88 -17.17 7.25
C LEU A 488 2.67 -16.22 7.28
N LEU A 489 1.54 -16.66 7.84
CA LEU A 489 0.35 -15.81 8.01
C LEU A 489 0.62 -14.65 8.96
N PHE A 490 1.34 -14.91 10.04
CA PHE A 490 1.72 -13.86 10.98
C PHE A 490 2.63 -12.84 10.31
N VAL A 491 3.67 -13.27 9.59
CA VAL A 491 4.58 -12.40 8.82
C VAL A 491 3.84 -11.59 7.76
N LEU A 492 2.79 -12.16 7.16
CA LEU A 492 1.93 -11.45 6.21
C LEU A 492 1.19 -10.28 6.87
N LEU A 493 0.63 -10.46 8.05
CA LEU A 493 -0.37 -9.55 8.62
C LEU A 493 0.19 -8.62 9.70
N TYR A 494 1.30 -9.00 10.38
CA TYR A 494 1.79 -8.31 11.56
C TYR A 494 2.39 -6.94 11.24
N PHE A 495 2.80 -6.27 12.29
CA PHE A 495 3.40 -4.95 12.34
C PHE A 495 4.13 -4.56 11.03
N PRO A 496 3.76 -3.47 10.36
CA PRO A 496 4.48 -3.00 9.19
C PRO A 496 5.89 -2.55 9.59
N CYS A 497 6.85 -2.56 8.65
CA CYS A 497 8.21 -2.09 8.95
C CYS A 497 8.18 -0.63 9.46
N ILE A 498 9.15 -0.26 10.28
CA ILE A 498 9.27 1.09 10.87
C ILE A 498 9.20 2.17 9.78
N ALA A 499 9.78 1.91 8.61
CA ALA A 499 9.72 2.80 7.46
C ALA A 499 8.28 3.10 6.99
N THR A 500 7.41 2.08 6.97
CA THR A 500 5.98 2.26 6.62
C THR A 500 5.24 3.06 7.69
N ILE A 501 5.51 2.80 8.97
CA ILE A 501 4.94 3.57 10.08
C ILE A 501 5.34 5.05 9.99
N ALA A 502 6.62 5.33 9.73
CA ALA A 502 7.11 6.68 9.53
C ALA A 502 6.47 7.36 8.31
N ALA A 503 6.24 6.62 7.22
CA ALA A 503 5.53 7.12 6.04
C ALA A 503 4.08 7.46 6.37
N ILE A 504 3.34 6.57 7.05
CA ILE A 504 1.95 6.83 7.49
C ILE A 504 1.89 8.07 8.38
N LYS A 505 2.79 8.20 9.36
CA LYS A 505 2.89 9.41 10.20
C LYS A 505 3.17 10.65 9.36
N GLY A 506 4.08 10.56 8.40
CA GLY A 506 4.43 11.67 7.52
C GLY A 506 3.28 12.14 6.63
N GLU A 507 2.46 11.21 6.11
CA GLU A 507 1.33 11.52 5.22
C GLU A 507 0.04 11.92 5.97
N THR A 508 -0.16 11.39 7.18
CA THR A 508 -1.34 11.72 8.01
C THR A 508 -1.10 12.91 8.95
N GLY A 509 0.17 13.28 9.19
CA GLY A 509 0.56 14.28 10.19
C GLY A 509 0.34 13.83 11.64
N SER A 510 -0.11 12.59 11.89
CA SER A 510 -0.54 12.13 13.22
C SER A 510 0.05 10.78 13.59
N TRP A 511 0.63 10.70 14.80
CA TRP A 511 1.07 9.45 15.40
C TRP A 511 -0.09 8.50 15.72
N LYS A 512 -1.30 9.03 15.95
CA LYS A 512 -2.49 8.20 16.27
C LYS A 512 -2.78 7.17 15.17
N TRP A 513 -2.76 7.58 13.92
CA TRP A 513 -3.01 6.69 12.79
C TRP A 513 -1.87 5.70 12.54
N ALA A 514 -0.63 6.13 12.76
CA ALA A 514 0.53 5.26 12.62
C ALA A 514 0.54 4.15 13.70
N LEU A 515 0.28 4.51 14.97
CA LEU A 515 0.16 3.56 16.08
C LEU A 515 -1.07 2.66 15.94
N PHE A 516 -2.19 3.21 15.46
CA PHE A 516 -3.39 2.42 15.16
C PHE A 516 -3.08 1.36 14.10
N ALA A 517 -2.38 1.74 13.00
CA ALA A 517 -1.96 0.79 11.97
C ALA A 517 -1.08 -0.33 12.55
N ALA A 518 -0.09 0.01 13.37
CA ALA A 518 0.78 -0.95 14.03
C ALA A 518 0.01 -1.91 14.96
N GLY A 519 -0.87 -1.35 15.79
CA GLY A 519 -1.63 -2.11 16.79
C GLY A 519 -2.63 -3.07 16.16
N TYR A 520 -3.48 -2.58 15.25
CA TYR A 520 -4.51 -3.45 14.67
C TYR A 520 -3.92 -4.55 13.79
N THR A 521 -2.85 -4.27 13.02
CA THR A 521 -2.20 -5.30 12.19
C THR A 521 -1.58 -6.40 13.03
N THR A 522 -0.95 -6.05 14.17
CA THR A 522 -0.37 -7.02 15.10
C THR A 522 -1.45 -7.87 15.79
N LEU A 523 -2.52 -7.24 16.26
CA LEU A 523 -3.66 -7.96 16.85
C LEU A 523 -4.35 -8.88 15.83
N LEU A 524 -4.53 -8.41 14.61
CA LEU A 524 -5.08 -9.20 13.52
C LEU A 524 -4.22 -10.42 13.20
N ALA A 525 -2.90 -10.21 13.08
CA ALA A 525 -1.93 -11.28 12.84
C ALA A 525 -2.00 -12.33 13.94
N TRP A 526 -2.03 -11.87 15.21
CA TRP A 526 -2.15 -12.73 16.37
C TRP A 526 -3.44 -13.55 16.33
N GLY A 527 -4.58 -12.91 16.11
CA GLY A 527 -5.89 -13.58 16.08
C GLY A 527 -6.04 -14.58 14.93
N VAL A 528 -5.65 -14.20 13.71
CA VAL A 528 -5.74 -15.07 12.54
C VAL A 528 -4.81 -16.28 12.67
N SER A 529 -3.55 -16.05 13.06
CA SER A 529 -2.55 -17.10 13.22
C SER A 529 -2.94 -18.08 14.35
N ALA A 530 -3.40 -17.55 15.50
CA ALA A 530 -3.89 -18.38 16.60
C ALA A 530 -5.13 -19.21 16.19
N ALA A 531 -6.09 -18.60 15.51
CA ALA A 531 -7.27 -19.31 15.02
C ALA A 531 -6.90 -20.44 14.05
N VAL A 532 -6.02 -20.18 13.09
CA VAL A 532 -5.57 -21.19 12.13
C VAL A 532 -4.82 -22.32 12.84
N PHE A 533 -3.94 -21.99 13.81
CA PHE A 533 -3.21 -23.01 14.57
C PHE A 533 -4.15 -23.88 15.40
N GLN A 534 -5.05 -23.29 16.18
CA GLN A 534 -5.97 -24.03 17.04
C GLN A 534 -6.95 -24.90 16.23
N ILE A 535 -7.49 -24.37 15.13
CA ILE A 535 -8.34 -25.15 14.22
C ILE A 535 -7.53 -26.27 13.56
N GLY A 536 -6.35 -25.95 13.02
CA GLY A 536 -5.49 -26.95 12.37
C GLY A 536 -5.07 -28.09 13.32
N ARG A 537 -4.81 -27.78 14.59
CA ARG A 537 -4.48 -28.77 15.61
C ARG A 537 -5.62 -29.76 15.92
N LEU A 538 -6.88 -29.36 15.69
CA LEU A 538 -8.02 -30.27 15.87
C LEU A 538 -8.09 -31.36 14.78
N PHE A 539 -7.43 -31.15 13.65
CA PHE A 539 -7.41 -32.10 12.53
C PHE A 539 -6.11 -32.93 12.46
N LEU A 540 -5.11 -32.60 13.25
CA LEU A 540 -3.85 -33.31 13.37
C LEU A 540 -3.86 -34.28 14.57
#